data_4996d66abbf223ae5fabf61166c20aff
#
_entry.id   4996d66abbf223ae5fabf61166c20aff
#
_cell.length_a   1.000
_cell.length_b   1.000
_cell.length_c   1.000
_cell.angle_alpha   90.00
_cell.angle_beta   90.00
_cell.angle_gamma   90.00
#
_symmetry.space_group_name_H-M   'P 1'
#
loop_
_entity.id
_entity.type
_entity.pdbx_description
1 polymer ?
#
loop_
_entity_poly.entity_id
_entity_poly.type
_entity_poly.pdbx_seq_one_letter_code
_entity_poly.pdbx_strand_id
1 'polypeptide(L)'
;VVVIGVLAIVLGIGAMGQNIAFLVALAFGIAASANLPTILYSLYWKKFNTTGALFSIYGGLLTSIVLIIFSPAVSGAETAMIPSMDFAWFPLTNPSVVAIPAGFLLGIIGTLVGKPDNYDELAAEMEVRSLTGVGVEKAVQH
;
A
#
# COMPACT_ATOMS: atom_id res chain seq x y z
N VAL A 1 13.28 -13.81 7.50
CA VAL A 1 12.79 -14.96 6.70
C VAL A 1 11.84 -15.82 7.54
N VAL A 2 12.25 -16.32 8.72
CA VAL A 2 11.44 -17.23 9.57
C VAL A 2 10.09 -16.60 9.96
N VAL A 3 10.06 -15.34 10.40
CA VAL A 3 8.83 -14.65 10.82
C VAL A 3 7.85 -14.54 9.65
N ILE A 4 8.35 -14.20 8.46
CA ILE A 4 7.51 -14.11 7.25
C ILE A 4 6.97 -15.49 6.86
N GLY A 5 7.79 -16.53 6.99
CA GLY A 5 7.38 -17.91 6.72
C GLY A 5 6.27 -18.38 7.67
N VAL A 6 6.40 -18.12 8.96
CA VAL A 6 5.37 -18.45 9.95
C VAL A 6 4.08 -17.67 9.69
N LEU A 7 4.17 -16.37 9.42
CA LEU A 7 3.01 -15.56 9.05
C LEU A 7 2.31 -16.08 7.78
N ALA A 8 3.07 -16.45 6.75
CA ALA A 8 2.51 -17.00 5.53
C ALA A 8 1.75 -18.31 5.77
N ILE A 9 2.29 -19.19 6.62
CA ILE A 9 1.63 -20.46 6.98
C ILE A 9 0.33 -20.18 7.75
N VAL A 10 0.36 -19.32 8.76
CA VAL A 10 -0.81 -18.99 9.58
C VAL A 10 -1.92 -18.35 8.73
N LEU A 11 -1.55 -17.38 7.88
CA LEU A 11 -2.51 -16.75 6.96
C LEU A 11 -3.03 -17.73 5.91
N GLY A 12 -2.17 -18.62 5.41
CA GLY A 12 -2.57 -19.67 4.46
C GLY A 12 -3.58 -20.64 5.04
N ILE A 13 -3.40 -21.06 6.30
CA ILE A 13 -4.37 -21.92 7.00
C ILE A 13 -5.69 -21.16 7.21
N GLY A 14 -5.65 -19.89 7.62
CA GLY A 14 -6.85 -19.06 7.81
C GLY A 14 -7.61 -18.77 6.51
N ALA A 15 -6.94 -18.84 5.38
CA ALA A 15 -7.52 -18.63 4.06
C ALA A 15 -7.97 -19.92 3.36
N MET A 16 -7.88 -21.08 4.05
CA MET A 16 -8.34 -22.36 3.48
C MET A 16 -9.84 -22.31 3.18
N GLY A 17 -10.20 -22.69 1.95
CA GLY A 17 -11.59 -22.63 1.47
C GLY A 17 -12.00 -21.32 0.80
N GLN A 18 -11.14 -20.29 0.82
CA GLN A 18 -11.39 -19.04 0.12
C GLN A 18 -11.06 -19.14 -1.38
N ASN A 19 -11.72 -18.31 -2.18
CA ASN A 19 -11.42 -18.20 -3.60
C ASN A 19 -10.03 -17.57 -3.80
N ILE A 20 -9.14 -18.28 -4.47
CA ILE A 20 -7.74 -17.82 -4.71
C ILE A 20 -7.71 -16.48 -5.46
N ALA A 21 -8.57 -16.29 -6.46
CA ALA A 21 -8.65 -15.03 -7.20
C ALA A 21 -9.04 -13.85 -6.30
N PHE A 22 -9.92 -14.09 -5.33
CA PHE A 22 -10.31 -13.10 -4.34
C PHE A 22 -9.15 -12.73 -3.39
N LEU A 23 -8.40 -13.73 -2.91
CA LEU A 23 -7.23 -13.49 -2.05
C LEU A 23 -6.13 -12.71 -2.78
N VAL A 24 -5.91 -13.03 -4.06
CA VAL A 24 -4.96 -12.29 -4.91
C VAL A 24 -5.42 -10.84 -5.09
N ALA A 25 -6.71 -10.61 -5.35
CA ALA A 25 -7.27 -9.26 -5.47
C ALA A 25 -7.12 -8.44 -4.18
N LEU A 26 -7.33 -9.07 -3.00
CA LEU A 26 -7.07 -8.42 -1.70
C LEU A 26 -5.59 -8.06 -1.54
N ALA A 27 -4.67 -8.98 -1.85
CA ALA A 27 -3.23 -8.74 -1.74
C ALA A 27 -2.78 -7.58 -2.63
N PHE A 28 -3.24 -7.54 -3.90
CA PHE A 28 -2.97 -6.41 -4.79
C PHE A 28 -3.60 -5.11 -4.28
N GLY A 29 -4.79 -5.17 -3.70
CA GLY A 29 -5.45 -4.01 -3.10
C GLY A 29 -4.65 -3.41 -1.94
N ILE A 30 -4.12 -4.25 -1.05
CA ILE A 30 -3.23 -3.84 0.05
C ILE A 30 -1.96 -3.20 -0.51
N ALA A 31 -1.31 -3.87 -1.46
CA ALA A 31 -0.09 -3.37 -2.08
C ALA A 31 -0.31 -2.04 -2.82
N ALA A 32 -1.43 -1.91 -3.53
CA ALA A 32 -1.78 -0.68 -4.23
C ALA A 32 -2.06 0.48 -3.25
N SER A 33 -2.77 0.25 -2.15
CA SER A 33 -3.07 1.30 -1.18
C SER A 33 -1.83 1.85 -0.47
N ALA A 34 -0.79 1.04 -0.30
CA ALA A 34 0.48 1.47 0.26
C ALA A 34 1.39 2.14 -0.79
N ASN A 35 1.52 1.55 -1.97
CA ASN A 35 2.57 1.95 -2.92
C ASN A 35 2.11 2.96 -3.97
N LEU A 36 0.87 2.84 -4.49
CA LEU A 36 0.40 3.67 -5.59
C LEU A 36 0.45 5.18 -5.27
N PRO A 37 -0.08 5.66 -4.12
CA PRO A 37 0.00 7.07 -3.79
C PRO A 37 1.44 7.56 -3.67
N THR A 38 2.30 6.78 -3.02
CA THR A 38 3.71 7.13 -2.80
C THR A 38 4.46 7.25 -4.12
N ILE A 39 4.29 6.30 -5.05
CA ILE A 39 4.94 6.34 -6.36
C ILE A 39 4.45 7.54 -7.16
N LEU A 40 3.14 7.78 -7.23
CA LEU A 40 2.61 8.91 -8.00
C LEU A 40 3.08 10.25 -7.43
N TYR A 41 3.06 10.41 -6.10
CA TYR A 41 3.55 11.66 -5.50
C TYR A 41 5.06 11.85 -5.68
N SER A 42 5.86 10.80 -5.59
CA SER A 42 7.30 10.90 -5.81
C SER A 42 7.66 11.29 -7.24
N LEU A 43 6.83 10.92 -8.23
CA LEU A 43 7.06 11.26 -9.64
C LEU A 43 6.54 12.64 -10.01
N TYR A 44 5.38 13.06 -9.48
CA TYR A 44 4.67 14.23 -9.97
C TYR A 44 4.64 15.40 -8.99
N TRP A 45 4.93 15.18 -7.71
CA TRP A 45 4.86 16.23 -6.69
C TRP A 45 6.23 16.58 -6.12
N LYS A 46 6.86 17.62 -6.64
CA LYS A 46 8.22 18.08 -6.25
C LYS A 46 8.39 18.39 -4.75
N LYS A 47 7.32 18.70 -4.03
CA LYS A 47 7.35 18.99 -2.57
C LYS A 47 7.12 17.76 -1.70
N PHE A 48 6.88 16.60 -2.31
CA PHE A 48 6.68 15.36 -1.58
C PHE A 48 7.97 14.99 -0.84
N ASN A 49 7.85 14.71 0.45
CA ASN A 49 8.97 14.46 1.34
C ASN A 49 8.93 13.05 1.94
N THR A 50 10.00 12.65 2.60
CA THR A 50 10.13 11.33 3.25
C THR A 50 9.02 11.08 4.26
N THR A 51 8.61 12.10 5.03
CA THR A 51 7.49 11.98 5.99
C THR A 51 6.19 11.68 5.27
N GLY A 52 5.90 12.36 4.15
CA GLY A 52 4.75 12.08 3.31
C GLY A 52 4.75 10.65 2.76
N ALA A 53 5.91 10.16 2.32
CA ALA A 53 6.07 8.79 1.85
C ALA A 53 5.77 7.76 2.96
N LEU A 54 6.29 7.96 4.16
CA LEU A 54 6.02 7.08 5.30
C LEU A 54 4.55 7.09 5.70
N PHE A 55 3.92 8.26 5.77
CA PHE A 55 2.48 8.38 6.06
C PHE A 55 1.62 7.73 4.99
N SER A 56 1.98 7.86 3.72
CA SER A 56 1.26 7.22 2.62
C SER A 56 1.37 5.69 2.68
N ILE A 57 2.59 5.16 2.84
CA ILE A 57 2.83 3.72 2.85
C ILE A 57 2.19 3.08 4.07
N TYR A 58 2.57 3.51 5.27
CA TYR A 58 2.05 2.91 6.50
C TYR A 58 0.56 3.21 6.72
N GLY A 59 0.12 4.41 6.36
CA GLY A 59 -1.27 4.79 6.48
C GLY A 59 -2.17 4.02 5.52
N GLY A 60 -1.78 3.89 4.25
CA GLY A 60 -2.49 3.08 3.26
C GLY A 60 -2.52 1.60 3.65
N LEU A 61 -1.39 1.06 4.10
CA LEU A 61 -1.27 -0.32 4.58
C LEU A 61 -2.18 -0.59 5.80
N LEU A 62 -2.07 0.23 6.84
CA LEU A 62 -2.86 0.08 8.05
C LEU A 62 -4.35 0.24 7.78
N THR A 63 -4.74 1.23 6.99
CA THR A 63 -6.14 1.42 6.59
C THR A 63 -6.68 0.19 5.85
N SER A 64 -5.92 -0.35 4.90
CA SER A 64 -6.30 -1.58 4.21
C SER A 64 -6.51 -2.75 5.17
N ILE A 65 -5.55 -3.01 6.04
CA ILE A 65 -5.61 -4.13 6.98
C ILE A 65 -6.81 -3.99 7.92
N VAL A 66 -7.01 -2.80 8.50
CA VAL A 66 -8.14 -2.54 9.40
C VAL A 66 -9.47 -2.75 8.69
N LEU A 67 -9.63 -2.18 7.49
CA LEU A 67 -10.87 -2.33 6.73
C LEU A 67 -11.12 -3.78 6.29
N ILE A 68 -10.09 -4.56 5.96
CA ILE A 68 -10.21 -5.99 5.64
C ILE A 68 -10.69 -6.77 6.86
N ILE A 69 -10.10 -6.54 8.03
CA ILE A 69 -10.50 -7.24 9.27
C ILE A 69 -12.00 -7.02 9.56
N PHE A 70 -12.49 -5.80 9.35
CA PHE A 70 -13.90 -5.45 9.58
C PHE A 70 -14.80 -5.59 8.34
N SER A 71 -14.33 -6.25 7.29
CA SER A 71 -15.09 -6.50 6.07
C SER A 71 -15.77 -7.88 6.08
N PRO A 72 -16.76 -8.09 5.21
CA PRO A 72 -17.39 -9.40 4.99
C PRO A 72 -16.42 -10.49 4.49
N ALA A 73 -15.20 -10.13 4.09
CA ALA A 73 -14.15 -11.08 3.75
C ALA A 73 -13.71 -11.91 4.97
N VAL A 74 -13.70 -11.30 6.16
CA VAL A 74 -13.22 -11.96 7.39
C VAL A 74 -14.37 -12.49 8.23
N SER A 75 -15.49 -11.76 8.37
CA SER A 75 -16.60 -12.17 9.22
C SER A 75 -17.96 -11.72 8.67
N GLY A 76 -19.05 -12.33 9.13
CA GLY A 76 -20.41 -11.89 8.83
C GLY A 76 -20.98 -12.36 7.48
N ALA A 77 -20.25 -13.13 6.68
CA ALA A 77 -20.73 -13.76 5.46
C ALA A 77 -20.55 -15.29 5.52
N GLU A 78 -21.39 -16.05 4.81
CA GLU A 78 -21.28 -17.52 4.74
C GLU A 78 -19.92 -17.96 4.14
N THR A 79 -19.34 -17.13 3.29
CA THR A 79 -18.04 -17.35 2.65
C THR A 79 -16.88 -16.62 3.36
N ALA A 80 -17.11 -16.04 4.53
CA ALA A 80 -16.08 -15.36 5.31
C ALA A 80 -15.03 -16.34 5.86
N MET A 81 -13.87 -15.85 6.20
CA MET A 81 -12.81 -16.65 6.84
C MET A 81 -13.25 -17.17 8.21
N ILE A 82 -14.09 -16.43 8.93
CA ILE A 82 -14.64 -16.77 10.25
C ILE A 82 -16.17 -16.64 10.19
N PRO A 83 -16.91 -17.63 9.63
CA PRO A 83 -18.37 -17.54 9.49
C PRO A 83 -19.11 -17.53 10.82
N SER A 84 -18.49 -18.04 11.90
CA SER A 84 -19.09 -18.17 13.24
C SER A 84 -19.19 -16.85 14.00
N MET A 85 -18.57 -15.79 13.52
CA MET A 85 -18.56 -14.48 14.15
C MET A 85 -19.05 -13.41 13.18
N ASP A 86 -19.73 -12.40 13.67
CA ASP A 86 -20.17 -11.24 12.89
C ASP A 86 -19.74 -9.97 13.60
N PHE A 87 -18.60 -9.41 13.15
CA PHE A 87 -18.08 -8.12 13.56
C PHE A 87 -17.78 -7.22 12.35
N ALA A 88 -18.28 -7.61 11.16
CA ALA A 88 -18.14 -6.83 9.95
C ALA A 88 -19.07 -5.60 10.01
N TRP A 89 -18.51 -4.42 10.19
CA TRP A 89 -19.26 -3.16 10.06
C TRP A 89 -19.00 -2.47 8.72
N PHE A 90 -17.95 -2.86 8.01
CA PHE A 90 -17.60 -2.30 6.71
C PHE A 90 -18.30 -3.13 5.59
N PRO A 91 -19.08 -2.48 4.70
CA PRO A 91 -19.99 -3.22 3.81
C PRO A 91 -19.30 -3.82 2.57
N LEU A 92 -18.07 -3.39 2.24
CA LEU A 92 -17.39 -3.84 1.03
C LEU A 92 -16.44 -5.00 1.30
N THR A 93 -16.51 -6.03 0.47
CA THR A 93 -15.59 -7.18 0.51
C THR A 93 -14.17 -6.82 0.08
N ASN A 94 -14.02 -5.81 -0.80
CA ASN A 94 -12.71 -5.28 -1.20
C ASN A 94 -12.59 -3.81 -0.77
N PRO A 95 -11.90 -3.52 0.33
CA PRO A 95 -11.79 -2.18 0.88
C PRO A 95 -10.79 -1.26 0.16
N SER A 96 -10.12 -1.74 -0.87
CA SER A 96 -9.10 -0.96 -1.62
C SER A 96 -9.67 0.34 -2.18
N VAL A 97 -10.98 0.37 -2.52
CA VAL A 97 -11.68 1.57 -3.00
C VAL A 97 -11.62 2.72 -1.98
N VAL A 98 -11.55 2.39 -0.69
CA VAL A 98 -11.41 3.37 0.40
C VAL A 98 -9.96 3.52 0.85
N ALA A 99 -9.22 2.42 0.91
CA ALA A 99 -7.85 2.41 1.40
C ALA A 99 -6.87 3.15 0.48
N ILE A 100 -7.06 3.07 -0.85
CA ILE A 100 -6.22 3.81 -1.81
C ILE A 100 -6.40 5.32 -1.66
N PRO A 101 -7.61 5.90 -1.70
CA PRO A 101 -7.81 7.32 -1.41
C PRO A 101 -7.28 7.75 -0.04
N ALA A 102 -7.43 6.90 0.99
CA ALA A 102 -6.88 7.17 2.31
C ALA A 102 -5.35 7.28 2.28
N GLY A 103 -4.66 6.40 1.55
CA GLY A 103 -3.21 6.48 1.32
C GLY A 103 -2.79 7.80 0.65
N PHE A 104 -3.56 8.28 -0.34
CA PHE A 104 -3.35 9.58 -0.97
C PHE A 104 -3.51 10.73 0.03
N LEU A 105 -4.58 10.74 0.81
CA LEU A 105 -4.84 11.78 1.82
C LEU A 105 -3.75 11.81 2.88
N LEU A 106 -3.35 10.65 3.39
CA LEU A 106 -2.31 10.54 4.40
C LEU A 106 -0.94 10.97 3.86
N GLY A 107 -0.66 10.70 2.59
CA GLY A 107 0.53 11.21 1.90
C GLY A 107 0.57 12.74 1.83
N ILE A 108 -0.56 13.38 1.54
CA ILE A 108 -0.69 14.85 1.58
C ILE A 108 -0.46 15.37 3.00
N ILE A 109 -1.17 14.81 3.98
CA ILE A 109 -1.05 15.23 5.39
C ILE A 109 0.39 15.06 5.87
N GLY A 110 1.01 13.91 5.61
CA GLY A 110 2.40 13.65 5.99
C GLY A 110 3.38 14.63 5.35
N THR A 111 3.15 15.01 4.09
CA THR A 111 4.00 15.99 3.39
C THR A 111 3.85 17.39 3.99
N LEU A 112 2.64 17.78 4.39
CA LEU A 112 2.39 19.09 4.99
C LEU A 112 2.94 19.20 6.42
N VAL A 113 2.94 18.10 7.18
CA VAL A 113 3.46 18.04 8.56
C VAL A 113 4.97 17.82 8.57
N GLY A 114 5.50 17.17 7.56
CA GLY A 114 6.93 16.87 7.42
C GLY A 114 7.76 18.11 7.09
N LYS A 115 9.06 18.02 7.41
CA LYS A 115 10.01 19.03 6.98
C LYS A 115 10.32 18.83 5.49
N PRO A 116 10.48 19.91 4.71
CA PRO A 116 10.92 19.78 3.32
C PRO A 116 12.30 19.13 3.28
N ASP A 117 12.43 18.11 2.46
CA ASP A 117 13.71 17.46 2.19
C ASP A 117 14.50 18.34 1.23
N ASN A 118 15.77 18.58 1.52
CA ASN A 118 16.62 19.47 0.73
C ASN A 118 17.30 18.68 -0.41
N TYR A 119 16.51 18.26 -1.39
CA TYR A 119 16.95 17.44 -2.52
C TYR A 119 16.99 18.21 -3.86
N ASP A 120 17.09 19.55 -3.82
CA ASP A 120 17.00 20.37 -5.03
C ASP A 120 18.06 19.99 -6.08
N GLU A 121 19.30 19.73 -5.65
CA GLU A 121 20.37 19.29 -6.55
C GLU A 121 20.13 17.88 -7.09
N LEU A 122 19.72 16.94 -6.23
CA LEU A 122 19.44 15.56 -6.62
C LEU A 122 18.20 15.48 -7.52
N ALA A 123 17.17 16.28 -7.25
CA ALA A 123 15.97 16.36 -8.08
C ALA A 123 16.29 16.91 -9.48
N ALA A 124 17.12 17.94 -9.57
CA ALA A 124 17.57 18.48 -10.85
C ALA A 124 18.40 17.45 -11.63
N GLU A 125 19.30 16.73 -10.98
CA GLU A 125 20.08 15.65 -11.59
C GLU A 125 19.20 14.52 -12.10
N MET A 126 18.21 14.08 -11.30
CA MET A 126 17.28 13.04 -11.69
C MET A 126 16.34 13.46 -12.82
N GLU A 127 15.93 14.72 -12.86
CA GLU A 127 15.14 15.29 -13.96
C GLU A 127 15.94 15.28 -15.27
N VAL A 128 17.21 15.70 -15.24
CA VAL A 128 18.11 15.64 -16.41
C VAL A 128 18.32 14.20 -16.87
N ARG A 129 18.57 13.27 -15.94
CA ARG A 129 18.75 11.85 -16.26
C ARG A 129 17.49 11.22 -16.87
N SER A 130 16.32 11.56 -16.36
CA SER A 130 15.05 11.02 -16.86
C SER A 130 14.72 11.52 -18.26
N LEU A 131 15.07 12.78 -18.58
CA LEU A 131 14.79 13.38 -19.87
C LEU A 131 15.84 13.02 -20.94
N THR A 132 17.10 12.87 -20.55
CA THR A 132 18.23 12.69 -21.49
C THR A 132 18.74 11.26 -21.58
N GLY A 133 18.38 10.39 -20.63
CA GLY A 133 18.92 9.04 -20.52
C GLY A 133 20.39 8.97 -20.10
N VAL A 134 21.01 10.08 -19.67
CA VAL A 134 22.40 10.12 -19.22
C VAL A 134 22.56 9.25 -17.97
N GLY A 135 23.50 8.32 -18.00
CA GLY A 135 23.82 7.43 -16.88
C GLY A 135 23.11 6.07 -16.94
N VAL A 136 22.30 5.80 -17.98
CA VAL A 136 21.67 4.48 -18.21
C VAL A 136 22.71 3.36 -18.36
N GLU A 137 23.89 3.67 -18.90
CA GLU A 137 24.99 2.71 -19.05
C GLU A 137 25.47 2.11 -17.71
N LYS A 138 25.31 2.83 -16.61
CA LYS A 138 25.65 2.35 -15.26
C LYS A 138 24.54 1.53 -14.61
N ALA A 139 23.32 1.64 -15.08
CA ALA A 139 22.16 0.94 -14.53
C ALA A 139 22.01 -0.51 -15.06
N VAL A 140 22.69 -0.85 -16.15
CA VAL A 140 22.59 -2.16 -16.82
C VAL A 140 23.58 -3.18 -16.25
N GLN A 141 24.39 -2.83 -15.27
CA GLN A 141 25.45 -3.69 -14.70
C GLN A 141 25.06 -4.37 -13.37
N HIS A 142 23.76 -4.56 -13.11
CA HIS A 142 23.34 -5.33 -11.92
C HIS A 142 22.51 -6.55 -12.33
#